data_4eb2465a7bd53828c5716d4fd752fae0
#
_entry.id   4eb2465a7bd53828c5716d4fd752fae0
#
_cell.length_a   1.000
_cell.length_b   1.000
_cell.length_c   1.000
_cell.angle_alpha   90.00
_cell.angle_beta   90.00
_cell.angle_gamma   90.00
#
_symmetry.space_group_name_H-M   'P 1'
#
loop_
_entity.id
_entity.type
_entity.pdbx_description
1 polymer ?
#
loop_
_entity_poly.entity_id
_entity_poly.type
_entity_poly.pdbx_seq_one_letter_code
_entity_poly.pdbx_strand_id
1 'polypeptide(L)'
;EIMNSELENQLNEVYMSKESINAYLYSKDDPSLPEDHPKRNFMNRYNGYLNSDCFPKSSEMKYLYETEELLKFVSACLGVSPIYRWADPLACHAYNVMKPDGILPWHFDSCEFTLSLMIQKPEKGGIFEYCPFIREPGNENFDEVKKVLNGDRSRVRQLKLEPGDLQIFKGRFTLHRVTKIEGKRSRYMCIPAYVLDPYRVNTPEHSKAIYGKVLPIHLERNQARSDGLTD
;
A
#
# COMPACT_ATOMS: atom_id res chain seq x y z
N GLU A 1 17.96 -11.94 -4.73
CA GLU A 1 18.43 -11.88 -6.14
C GLU A 1 17.35 -12.39 -7.10
N ILE A 2 16.74 -13.58 -6.88
CA ILE A 2 15.72 -14.17 -7.78
C ILE A 2 14.54 -13.22 -8.00
N MET A 3 13.95 -12.70 -6.94
CA MET A 3 12.81 -11.77 -7.02
C MET A 3 13.17 -10.45 -7.69
N ASN A 4 14.41 -9.97 -7.54
CA ASN A 4 14.88 -8.76 -8.25
C ASN A 4 14.93 -9.00 -9.76
N SER A 5 15.53 -10.12 -10.19
CA SER A 5 15.62 -10.49 -11.60
C SER A 5 14.23 -10.71 -12.23
N GLU A 6 13.30 -11.32 -11.48
CA GLU A 6 11.92 -11.50 -11.93
C GLU A 6 11.23 -10.16 -12.18
N LEU A 7 11.36 -9.23 -11.23
CA LEU A 7 10.81 -7.88 -11.37
C LEU A 7 11.45 -7.10 -12.53
N GLU A 8 12.78 -7.15 -12.66
CA GLU A 8 13.50 -6.41 -13.72
C GLU A 8 13.06 -6.83 -15.12
N ASN A 9 12.74 -8.11 -15.33
CA ASN A 9 12.22 -8.61 -16.59
C ASN A 9 10.82 -8.07 -16.94
N GLN A 10 10.10 -7.49 -15.97
CA GLN A 10 8.72 -7.03 -16.12
C GLN A 10 8.55 -5.53 -15.88
N LEU A 11 9.63 -4.74 -15.80
CA LEU A 11 9.55 -3.29 -15.54
C LEU A 11 8.72 -2.51 -16.57
N ASN A 12 8.56 -3.04 -17.79
CA ASN A 12 7.72 -2.43 -18.82
C ASN A 12 6.22 -2.54 -18.52
N GLU A 13 5.80 -3.49 -17.69
CA GLU A 13 4.41 -3.70 -17.27
C GLU A 13 4.02 -2.83 -16.07
N VAL A 14 4.97 -2.08 -15.50
CA VAL A 14 4.71 -1.23 -14.33
C VAL A 14 3.80 -0.06 -14.69
N TYR A 15 2.64 -0.01 -14.10
CA TYR A 15 1.77 1.16 -14.16
C TYR A 15 2.30 2.26 -13.24
N MET A 16 2.72 3.39 -13.84
CA MET A 16 3.23 4.57 -13.11
C MET A 16 2.13 5.59 -12.92
N SER A 17 1.90 6.03 -11.68
CA SER A 17 0.97 7.10 -11.34
C SER A 17 1.70 8.33 -10.86
N LYS A 18 1.26 9.51 -11.33
CA LYS A 18 1.75 10.85 -10.92
C LYS A 18 0.62 11.76 -10.43
N GLU A 19 -0.54 11.20 -10.20
CA GLU A 19 -1.69 11.97 -9.73
C GLU A 19 -1.49 12.43 -8.29
N SER A 20 -1.96 13.63 -7.98
CA SER A 20 -2.10 14.07 -6.59
C SER A 20 -3.23 13.31 -5.94
N ILE A 21 -3.00 12.81 -4.74
CA ILE A 21 -3.97 12.08 -3.93
C ILE A 21 -4.00 12.62 -2.50
N ASN A 22 -5.09 12.40 -1.81
CA ASN A 22 -5.15 12.61 -0.37
C ASN A 22 -4.78 11.32 0.41
N ALA A 23 -4.74 11.38 1.72
CA ALA A 23 -4.36 10.24 2.56
C ALA A 23 -5.29 9.02 2.46
N TYR A 24 -6.44 9.17 1.84
CA TYR A 24 -7.45 8.13 1.61
C TYR A 24 -7.46 7.62 0.16
N LEU A 25 -6.40 7.91 -0.59
CA LEU A 25 -6.16 7.48 -1.98
C LEU A 25 -7.18 8.01 -3.00
N TYR A 26 -7.93 9.06 -2.66
CA TYR A 26 -8.81 9.75 -3.61
C TYR A 26 -8.08 10.89 -4.32
N SER A 27 -8.36 11.05 -5.60
CA SER A 27 -7.85 12.14 -6.44
C SER A 27 -8.84 13.30 -6.61
N LYS A 28 -10.10 13.15 -6.16
CA LYS A 28 -11.14 14.16 -6.26
C LYS A 28 -11.32 14.93 -4.96
N ASP A 29 -11.38 16.26 -5.05
CA ASP A 29 -11.74 17.13 -3.92
C ASP A 29 -13.22 16.98 -3.57
N ASP A 30 -13.53 17.16 -2.28
CA ASP A 30 -14.90 17.23 -1.76
C ASP A 30 -15.15 18.63 -1.14
N PRO A 31 -15.69 19.58 -1.91
CA PRO A 31 -15.94 20.95 -1.42
C PRO A 31 -16.98 21.04 -0.31
N SER A 32 -17.73 19.98 -0.02
CA SER A 32 -18.68 19.94 1.11
C SER A 32 -17.97 19.87 2.47
N LEU A 33 -16.69 19.46 2.49
CA LEU A 33 -15.86 19.39 3.69
C LEU A 33 -15.13 20.71 3.93
N PRO A 34 -14.75 21.03 5.19
CA PRO A 34 -13.89 22.19 5.50
C PRO A 34 -12.59 22.19 4.68
N GLU A 35 -12.06 23.35 4.33
CA GLU A 35 -10.84 23.47 3.51
C GLU A 35 -9.63 22.78 4.12
N ASP A 36 -9.55 22.74 5.44
CA ASP A 36 -8.45 22.12 6.20
C ASP A 36 -8.71 20.66 6.57
N HIS A 37 -9.76 20.06 6.02
CA HIS A 37 -10.10 18.65 6.29
C HIS A 37 -9.06 17.70 5.66
N PRO A 38 -8.61 16.61 6.34
CA PRO A 38 -7.62 15.67 5.81
C PRO A 38 -7.94 15.09 4.43
N LYS A 39 -9.20 14.87 4.10
CA LYS A 39 -9.65 14.40 2.78
C LYS A 39 -9.47 15.43 1.66
N ARG A 40 -9.21 16.70 2.00
CA ARG A 40 -8.92 17.81 1.06
C ARG A 40 -7.43 18.16 0.97
N ASN A 41 -6.57 17.49 1.75
CA ASN A 41 -5.13 17.67 1.68
C ASN A 41 -4.53 16.79 0.60
N PHE A 42 -4.34 17.33 -0.60
CA PHE A 42 -3.78 16.62 -1.76
C PHE A 42 -2.26 16.72 -1.79
N MET A 43 -1.61 15.58 -2.01
CA MET A 43 -0.17 15.45 -2.01
C MET A 43 0.31 14.83 -3.32
N ASN A 44 1.44 15.30 -3.83
CA ASN A 44 2.04 14.73 -5.03
C ASN A 44 2.45 13.29 -4.80
N ARG A 45 2.11 12.45 -5.77
CA ARG A 45 2.47 11.05 -5.83
C ARG A 45 3.27 10.77 -7.10
N TYR A 46 4.35 10.00 -6.97
CA TYR A 46 5.07 9.45 -8.10
C TYR A 46 5.63 8.08 -7.71
N ASN A 47 4.87 7.05 -7.95
CA ASN A 47 5.26 5.66 -7.77
C ASN A 47 4.51 4.77 -8.77
N GLY A 48 4.92 3.53 -8.91
CA GLY A 48 4.26 2.58 -9.78
C GLY A 48 4.02 1.24 -9.09
N TYR A 49 3.14 0.46 -9.72
CA TYR A 49 2.89 -0.92 -9.33
C TYR A 49 3.08 -1.85 -10.53
N LEU A 50 3.81 -2.93 -10.32
CA LEU A 50 3.69 -4.13 -11.11
C LEU A 50 2.59 -4.96 -10.47
N ASN A 51 1.46 -5.05 -11.16
CA ASN A 51 0.26 -5.69 -10.64
C ASN A 51 0.45 -7.21 -10.48
N SER A 52 -0.27 -7.81 -9.54
CA SER A 52 -0.15 -9.25 -9.25
C SER A 52 -0.51 -10.14 -10.43
N ASP A 53 -1.41 -9.71 -11.31
CA ASP A 53 -1.81 -10.45 -12.52
C ASP A 53 -0.77 -10.42 -13.66
N CYS A 54 0.27 -9.59 -13.54
CA CYS A 54 1.40 -9.57 -14.49
C CYS A 54 2.41 -10.70 -14.23
N PHE A 55 2.35 -11.35 -13.08
CA PHE A 55 3.31 -12.40 -12.74
C PHE A 55 3.01 -13.73 -13.44
N PRO A 56 4.04 -14.44 -13.96
CA PRO A 56 3.89 -15.79 -14.48
C PRO A 56 3.49 -16.76 -13.35
N LYS A 57 2.91 -17.89 -13.71
CA LYS A 57 2.56 -18.96 -12.75
C LYS A 57 3.78 -19.50 -11.99
N SER A 58 4.96 -19.39 -12.59
CA SER A 58 6.24 -19.81 -12.00
C SER A 58 6.90 -18.76 -11.11
N SER A 59 6.21 -17.65 -10.81
CA SER A 59 6.76 -16.61 -9.95
C SER A 59 7.04 -17.11 -8.54
N GLU A 60 8.27 -16.91 -8.07
CA GLU A 60 8.69 -17.24 -6.70
C GLU A 60 7.91 -16.45 -5.66
N MET A 61 7.59 -15.18 -5.96
CA MET A 61 6.78 -14.36 -5.06
C MET A 61 5.36 -14.90 -4.97
N LYS A 62 4.76 -15.26 -6.09
CA LYS A 62 3.44 -15.86 -6.11
C LYS A 62 3.42 -17.17 -5.33
N TYR A 63 4.40 -18.04 -5.56
CA TYR A 63 4.56 -19.29 -4.83
C TYR A 63 4.65 -19.05 -3.32
N LEU A 64 5.54 -18.12 -2.89
CA LEU A 64 5.68 -17.78 -1.47
C LEU A 64 4.37 -17.25 -0.87
N TYR A 65 3.67 -16.35 -1.57
CA TYR A 65 2.39 -15.79 -1.11
C TYR A 65 1.30 -16.85 -0.94
N GLU A 66 1.30 -17.88 -1.79
CA GLU A 66 0.32 -18.97 -1.78
C GLU A 66 0.60 -20.05 -0.72
N THR A 67 1.78 -20.03 -0.04
CA THR A 67 2.10 -21.01 1.00
C THR A 67 1.26 -20.82 2.26
N GLU A 68 0.86 -21.93 2.89
CA GLU A 68 0.17 -21.91 4.19
C GLU A 68 1.11 -21.51 5.33
N GLU A 69 2.38 -21.75 5.19
CA GLU A 69 3.43 -21.40 6.15
C GLU A 69 3.50 -19.87 6.31
N LEU A 70 3.53 -19.10 5.19
CA LEU A 70 3.53 -17.66 5.26
C LEU A 70 2.24 -17.11 5.86
N LEU A 71 1.07 -17.65 5.49
CA LEU A 71 -0.21 -17.25 6.06
C LEU A 71 -0.24 -17.46 7.58
N LYS A 72 0.16 -18.65 8.06
CA LYS A 72 0.23 -18.98 9.49
C LYS A 72 1.23 -18.09 10.24
N PHE A 73 2.40 -17.86 9.65
CA PHE A 73 3.41 -16.97 10.22
C PHE A 73 2.88 -15.55 10.40
N VAL A 74 2.25 -14.99 9.37
CA VAL A 74 1.66 -13.64 9.42
C VAL A 74 0.54 -13.57 10.46
N SER A 75 -0.37 -14.55 10.48
CA SER A 75 -1.44 -14.66 11.46
C SER A 75 -0.88 -14.67 12.89
N ALA A 76 0.17 -15.45 13.14
CA ALA A 76 0.83 -15.54 14.45
C ALA A 76 1.49 -14.22 14.85
N CYS A 77 2.21 -13.56 13.94
CA CYS A 77 2.85 -12.25 14.20
C CYS A 77 1.83 -11.14 14.51
N LEU A 78 0.67 -11.17 13.87
CA LEU A 78 -0.41 -10.20 14.10
C LEU A 78 -1.25 -10.51 15.34
N GLY A 79 -1.23 -11.75 15.83
CA GLY A 79 -2.12 -12.22 16.87
C GLY A 79 -3.60 -12.25 16.43
N VAL A 80 -3.85 -12.46 15.13
CA VAL A 80 -5.18 -12.41 14.51
C VAL A 80 -5.45 -13.67 13.71
N SER A 81 -6.60 -14.30 13.95
CA SER A 81 -7.06 -15.50 13.23
C SER A 81 -8.60 -15.54 13.21
N PRO A 82 -9.23 -15.90 12.08
CA PRO A 82 -8.59 -16.16 10.81
C PRO A 82 -8.16 -14.86 10.07
N ILE A 83 -7.14 -14.97 9.23
CA ILE A 83 -6.83 -13.99 8.18
C ILE A 83 -6.82 -14.71 6.83
N TYR A 84 -7.04 -13.96 5.76
CA TYR A 84 -7.14 -14.51 4.41
C TYR A 84 -6.20 -13.79 3.46
N ARG A 85 -5.72 -14.50 2.44
CA ARG A 85 -5.07 -13.88 1.29
C ARG A 85 -6.08 -12.97 0.61
N TRP A 86 -5.62 -11.81 0.18
CA TRP A 86 -6.50 -10.85 -0.46
C TRP A 86 -6.96 -11.35 -1.84
N ALA A 87 -8.26 -11.32 -2.09
CA ALA A 87 -8.86 -11.81 -3.34
C ALA A 87 -8.67 -10.88 -4.55
N ASP A 88 -8.09 -9.68 -4.34
CA ASP A 88 -7.86 -8.70 -5.41
C ASP A 88 -6.75 -9.16 -6.36
N PRO A 89 -7.06 -9.44 -7.65
CA PRO A 89 -6.07 -9.98 -8.58
C PRO A 89 -4.96 -9.01 -8.96
N LEU A 90 -5.15 -7.69 -8.74
CA LEU A 90 -4.16 -6.66 -9.06
C LEU A 90 -3.23 -6.37 -7.88
N ALA A 91 -3.75 -6.51 -6.65
CA ALA A 91 -3.15 -5.95 -5.46
C ALA A 91 -2.57 -6.98 -4.48
N CYS A 92 -2.98 -8.26 -4.57
CA CYS A 92 -2.74 -9.25 -3.51
C CYS A 92 -1.25 -9.49 -3.18
N HIS A 93 -0.33 -9.34 -4.14
CA HIS A 93 1.13 -9.44 -3.94
C HIS A 93 1.89 -8.56 -4.96
N ALA A 94 1.35 -7.38 -5.25
CA ALA A 94 1.95 -6.44 -6.19
C ALA A 94 3.34 -5.96 -5.75
N TYR A 95 4.17 -5.52 -6.70
CA TYR A 95 5.40 -4.80 -6.38
C TYR A 95 5.18 -3.29 -6.51
N ASN A 96 5.59 -2.55 -5.47
CA ASN A 96 5.74 -1.11 -5.55
C ASN A 96 7.11 -0.76 -6.13
N VAL A 97 7.11 0.00 -7.21
CA VAL A 97 8.29 0.45 -7.94
C VAL A 97 8.39 1.97 -7.82
N MET A 98 9.41 2.44 -7.13
CA MET A 98 9.71 3.86 -7.01
C MET A 98 11.00 4.18 -7.75
N LYS A 99 10.88 4.88 -8.88
CA LYS A 99 12.00 5.36 -9.68
C LYS A 99 12.70 6.56 -8.99
N PRO A 100 13.86 7.02 -9.44
CA PRO A 100 14.42 8.29 -9.01
C PRO A 100 13.37 9.41 -9.01
N ASP A 101 13.39 10.27 -8.00
CA ASP A 101 12.37 11.28 -7.69
C ASP A 101 11.00 10.74 -7.26
N GLY A 102 10.82 9.43 -7.22
CA GLY A 102 9.60 8.79 -6.74
C GLY A 102 9.27 9.18 -5.31
N ILE A 103 7.98 9.37 -5.04
CA ILE A 103 7.45 9.66 -3.70
C ILE A 103 6.08 8.96 -3.54
N LEU A 104 5.88 8.36 -2.38
CA LEU A 104 4.59 7.82 -1.98
C LEU A 104 4.11 8.64 -0.77
N PRO A 105 3.11 9.52 -0.93
CA PRO A 105 2.68 10.45 0.12
C PRO A 105 1.98 9.73 1.27
N TRP A 106 1.63 10.45 2.32
CA TRP A 106 0.86 9.94 3.44
C TRP A 106 -0.45 9.32 2.98
N HIS A 107 -0.68 8.06 3.37
CA HIS A 107 -1.88 7.32 3.02
C HIS A 107 -2.17 6.20 4.03
N PHE A 108 -3.37 5.65 3.93
CA PHE A 108 -3.77 4.37 4.52
C PHE A 108 -3.90 3.32 3.43
N ASP A 109 -3.65 2.06 3.76
CA ASP A 109 -3.93 0.97 2.85
C ASP A 109 -5.42 0.61 2.84
N SER A 110 -5.88 0.04 1.73
CA SER A 110 -7.23 -0.50 1.63
C SER A 110 -7.36 -1.90 2.23
N CYS A 111 -6.27 -2.67 2.38
CA CYS A 111 -6.25 -3.95 3.10
C CYS A 111 -5.93 -3.74 4.59
N GLU A 112 -6.36 -4.68 5.42
CA GLU A 112 -6.11 -4.58 6.87
C GLU A 112 -4.64 -4.83 7.21
N PHE A 113 -4.01 -5.81 6.58
CA PHE A 113 -2.66 -6.26 6.90
C PHE A 113 -1.78 -6.23 5.67
N THR A 114 -0.71 -5.47 5.76
CA THR A 114 0.27 -5.30 4.69
C THR A 114 1.61 -5.90 5.12
N LEU A 115 2.17 -6.73 4.27
CA LEU A 115 3.57 -7.09 4.32
C LEU A 115 4.36 -6.20 3.37
N SER A 116 5.61 -5.97 3.70
CA SER A 116 6.54 -5.25 2.83
C SER A 116 7.89 -5.96 2.87
N LEU A 117 8.19 -6.68 1.78
CA LEU A 117 9.49 -7.33 1.59
C LEU A 117 10.39 -6.42 0.74
N MET A 118 11.47 -5.93 1.33
CA MET A 118 12.44 -5.10 0.63
C MET A 118 13.24 -5.93 -0.37
N ILE A 119 13.08 -5.62 -1.66
CA ILE A 119 13.81 -6.29 -2.76
C ILE A 119 15.06 -5.50 -3.12
N GLN A 120 14.92 -4.18 -3.30
CA GLN A 120 16.02 -3.27 -3.62
C GLN A 120 15.81 -1.93 -2.92
N LYS A 121 16.82 -1.50 -2.17
CA LYS A 121 16.82 -0.16 -1.56
C LYS A 121 17.41 0.87 -2.52
N PRO A 122 16.95 2.14 -2.46
CA PRO A 122 17.57 3.24 -3.20
C PRO A 122 18.95 3.57 -2.65
N GLU A 123 19.65 4.48 -3.33
CA GLU A 123 20.93 5.02 -2.82
C GLU A 123 20.71 5.89 -1.59
N LYS A 124 19.66 6.74 -1.62
CA LYS A 124 19.30 7.65 -0.54
C LYS A 124 17.79 7.93 -0.56
N GLY A 125 17.21 8.36 0.56
CA GLY A 125 15.77 8.53 0.71
C GLY A 125 15.03 7.19 0.80
N GLY A 126 13.76 7.15 0.38
CA GLY A 126 12.95 5.93 0.43
C GLY A 126 12.68 5.41 1.83
N ILE A 127 12.73 6.27 2.84
CA ILE A 127 12.48 5.93 4.24
C ILE A 127 10.99 5.71 4.43
N PHE A 128 10.64 4.61 5.07
CA PHE A 128 9.28 4.36 5.52
C PHE A 128 9.01 5.16 6.80
N GLU A 129 8.05 6.08 6.74
CA GLU A 129 7.58 6.85 7.89
C GLU A 129 6.15 6.46 8.20
N TYR A 130 5.82 6.33 9.51
CA TYR A 130 4.53 5.82 9.92
C TYR A 130 4.08 6.33 11.28
N CYS A 131 2.74 6.43 11.43
CA CYS A 131 2.04 6.69 12.69
C CYS A 131 1.14 5.48 12.97
N PRO A 132 1.58 4.53 13.84
CA PRO A 132 0.81 3.32 14.09
C PRO A 132 -0.49 3.64 14.85
N PHE A 133 -1.57 2.94 14.48
CA PHE A 133 -2.87 3.04 15.17
C PHE A 133 -3.38 4.47 15.32
N ILE A 134 -3.20 5.31 14.30
CA ILE A 134 -3.68 6.69 14.32
C ILE A 134 -5.20 6.77 14.11
N ARG A 135 -5.79 5.76 13.47
CA ARG A 135 -7.23 5.56 13.38
C ARG A 135 -7.62 4.13 13.78
N GLU A 136 -8.90 3.91 14.08
CA GLU A 136 -9.47 2.63 14.49
C GLU A 136 -10.89 2.46 13.93
N PRO A 137 -11.48 1.25 13.90
CA PRO A 137 -12.84 1.05 13.43
C PRO A 137 -13.82 2.04 14.05
N GLY A 138 -14.63 2.71 13.22
CA GLY A 138 -15.59 3.74 13.61
C GLY A 138 -14.99 5.10 13.96
N ASN A 139 -13.67 5.28 13.93
CA ASN A 139 -13.02 6.54 14.28
C ASN A 139 -11.86 6.86 13.34
N GLU A 140 -12.07 7.76 12.39
CA GLU A 140 -11.05 8.26 11.46
C GLU A 140 -9.97 9.12 12.12
N ASN A 141 -10.25 9.68 13.31
CA ASN A 141 -9.35 10.54 14.07
C ASN A 141 -8.75 11.69 13.24
N PHE A 142 -9.61 12.40 12.50
CA PHE A 142 -9.20 13.43 11.55
C PHE A 142 -8.31 14.51 12.17
N ASP A 143 -8.49 14.85 13.43
CA ASP A 143 -7.68 15.88 14.11
C ASP A 143 -6.21 15.46 14.22
N GLU A 144 -5.93 14.22 14.59
CA GLU A 144 -4.56 13.71 14.68
C GLU A 144 -3.94 13.48 13.28
N VAL A 145 -4.73 12.97 12.33
CA VAL A 145 -4.29 12.86 10.92
C VAL A 145 -3.92 14.24 10.38
N LYS A 146 -4.76 15.24 10.59
CA LYS A 146 -4.50 16.64 10.17
C LYS A 146 -3.20 17.20 10.73
N LYS A 147 -2.88 16.95 12.01
CA LYS A 147 -1.60 17.37 12.61
C LYS A 147 -0.41 16.80 11.84
N VAL A 148 -0.44 15.50 11.53
CA VAL A 148 0.65 14.83 10.78
C VAL A 148 0.77 15.40 9.36
N LEU A 149 -0.35 15.58 8.66
CA LEU A 149 -0.36 16.16 7.32
C LEU A 149 0.18 17.58 7.30
N ASN A 150 -0.07 18.36 8.35
CA ASN A 150 0.44 19.73 8.53
C ASN A 150 1.87 19.81 9.08
N GLY A 151 2.55 18.67 9.21
CA GLY A 151 3.99 18.63 9.52
C GLY A 151 4.34 18.27 10.95
N ASP A 152 3.40 17.96 11.84
CA ASP A 152 3.70 17.42 13.17
C ASP A 152 4.38 16.06 13.02
N ARG A 153 5.52 15.90 13.67
CA ARG A 153 6.33 14.66 13.66
C ARG A 153 6.36 13.96 15.01
N SER A 154 5.63 14.45 16.02
CA SER A 154 5.64 13.91 17.38
C SER A 154 5.26 12.43 17.45
N ARG A 155 4.35 11.99 16.58
CA ARG A 155 3.89 10.59 16.47
C ARG A 155 4.57 9.80 15.35
N VAL A 156 5.38 10.44 14.52
CA VAL A 156 6.00 9.82 13.34
C VAL A 156 7.21 9.00 13.76
N ARG A 157 7.20 7.74 13.36
CA ARG A 157 8.33 6.82 13.47
C ARG A 157 8.93 6.57 12.10
N GLN A 158 10.18 6.15 12.07
CA GLN A 158 10.90 5.81 10.84
C GLN A 158 11.41 4.37 10.92
N LEU A 159 11.36 3.69 9.79
CA LEU A 159 11.96 2.38 9.61
C LEU A 159 12.82 2.37 8.35
N LYS A 160 14.08 1.99 8.51
CA LYS A 160 15.02 1.78 7.41
C LYS A 160 15.09 0.28 7.15
N LEU A 161 14.70 -0.14 5.96
CA LEU A 161 14.68 -1.54 5.55
C LEU A 161 15.90 -1.83 4.67
N GLU A 162 16.52 -2.98 4.90
CA GLU A 162 17.55 -3.55 4.05
C GLU A 162 16.95 -4.63 3.13
N PRO A 163 17.58 -4.93 1.97
CA PRO A 163 17.12 -6.03 1.11
C PRO A 163 17.03 -7.35 1.88
N GLY A 164 15.86 -7.99 1.82
CA GLY A 164 15.52 -9.19 2.57
C GLY A 164 14.71 -8.94 3.85
N ASP A 165 14.65 -7.70 4.33
CA ASP A 165 13.81 -7.38 5.49
C ASP A 165 12.32 -7.51 5.15
N LEU A 166 11.59 -8.17 6.03
CA LEU A 166 10.14 -8.31 5.98
C LEU A 166 9.50 -7.48 7.10
N GLN A 167 8.72 -6.49 6.71
CA GLN A 167 7.90 -5.68 7.61
C GLN A 167 6.45 -6.18 7.57
N ILE A 168 5.79 -6.25 8.73
CA ILE A 168 4.36 -6.59 8.88
C ILE A 168 3.68 -5.47 9.64
N PHE A 169 2.60 -4.91 9.12
CA PHE A 169 1.87 -3.83 9.78
C PHE A 169 0.38 -3.81 9.42
N LYS A 170 -0.41 -3.12 10.26
CA LYS A 170 -1.84 -2.91 10.05
C LYS A 170 -2.05 -1.67 9.17
N GLY A 171 -1.90 -1.84 7.84
CA GLY A 171 -1.85 -0.75 6.87
C GLY A 171 -3.10 0.13 6.89
N ARG A 172 -4.28 -0.47 7.08
CA ARG A 172 -5.54 0.26 7.16
C ARG A 172 -5.64 1.23 8.36
N PHE A 173 -4.90 0.96 9.44
CA PHE A 173 -4.95 1.75 10.68
C PHE A 173 -3.69 2.59 10.93
N THR A 174 -2.73 2.49 10.05
CA THR A 174 -1.43 3.14 10.15
C THR A 174 -1.29 4.17 9.04
N LEU A 175 -1.27 5.46 9.38
CA LEU A 175 -0.93 6.49 8.41
C LEU A 175 0.56 6.37 8.07
N HIS A 176 0.90 6.18 6.80
CA HIS A 176 2.30 5.94 6.41
C HIS A 176 2.65 6.53 5.06
N ARG A 177 3.94 6.71 4.84
CA ARG A 177 4.48 7.20 3.57
C ARG A 177 5.86 6.63 3.29
N VAL A 178 6.33 6.81 2.05
CA VAL A 178 7.74 6.62 1.69
C VAL A 178 8.30 7.93 1.20
N THR A 179 9.39 8.39 1.82
CA THR A 179 10.02 9.66 1.46
C THR A 179 10.61 9.59 0.04
N LYS A 180 10.89 10.76 -0.54
CA LYS A 180 11.41 10.88 -1.90
C LYS A 180 12.65 10.01 -2.09
N ILE A 181 12.72 9.35 -3.26
CA ILE A 181 13.89 8.59 -3.71
C ILE A 181 14.93 9.57 -4.26
N GLU A 182 16.15 9.48 -3.77
CA GLU A 182 17.28 10.27 -4.21
C GLU A 182 18.36 9.36 -4.81
N GLY A 183 19.10 9.87 -5.81
CA GLY A 183 20.09 9.09 -6.56
C GLY A 183 19.51 8.43 -7.81
N LYS A 184 20.21 7.43 -8.34
CA LYS A 184 19.85 6.79 -9.63
C LYS A 184 19.19 5.42 -9.48
N ARG A 185 19.32 4.79 -8.30
CA ARG A 185 18.78 3.44 -8.06
C ARG A 185 17.34 3.50 -7.57
N SER A 186 16.46 2.78 -8.28
CA SER A 186 15.05 2.62 -7.89
C SER A 186 14.91 1.84 -6.58
N ARG A 187 13.79 2.04 -5.89
CA ARG A 187 13.37 1.23 -4.75
C ARG A 187 12.32 0.23 -5.22
N TYR A 188 12.52 -1.05 -4.90
CA TYR A 188 11.57 -2.13 -5.19
C TYR A 188 11.12 -2.79 -3.89
N MET A 189 9.80 -2.90 -3.73
CA MET A 189 9.19 -3.51 -2.56
C MET A 189 8.08 -4.45 -3.02
N CYS A 190 8.12 -5.71 -2.63
CA CYS A 190 6.97 -6.59 -2.78
C CYS A 190 5.99 -6.38 -1.63
N ILE A 191 4.69 -6.35 -1.92
CA ILE A 191 3.63 -6.00 -0.97
C ILE A 191 2.55 -7.09 -0.93
N PRO A 192 2.82 -8.25 -0.29
CA PRO A 192 1.78 -9.22 0.00
C PRO A 192 0.75 -8.64 0.97
N ALA A 193 -0.53 -8.83 0.67
CA ALA A 193 -1.62 -8.24 1.43
C ALA A 193 -2.58 -9.32 1.95
N TYR A 194 -3.08 -9.11 3.17
CA TYR A 194 -4.02 -10.01 3.83
C TYR A 194 -5.20 -9.23 4.38
N VAL A 195 -6.34 -9.89 4.50
CA VAL A 195 -7.63 -9.29 4.85
C VAL A 195 -8.39 -10.14 5.87
N LEU A 196 -9.38 -9.53 6.52
CA LEU A 196 -10.33 -10.22 7.39
C LEU A 196 -11.52 -10.81 6.63
N ASP A 197 -11.88 -10.22 5.48
CA ASP A 197 -12.93 -10.70 4.61
C ASP A 197 -12.35 -11.32 3.33
N PRO A 198 -12.49 -12.67 3.14
CA PRO A 198 -11.92 -13.36 1.98
C PRO A 198 -12.50 -12.95 0.62
N TYR A 199 -13.64 -12.24 0.61
CA TYR A 199 -14.29 -11.75 -0.61
C TYR A 199 -13.91 -10.32 -0.97
N ARG A 200 -13.15 -9.65 -0.10
CA ARG A 200 -12.78 -8.24 -0.27
C ARG A 200 -11.86 -8.04 -1.49
N VAL A 201 -12.17 -6.99 -2.27
CA VAL A 201 -11.34 -6.44 -3.33
C VAL A 201 -11.34 -4.91 -3.21
N ASN A 202 -10.48 -4.22 -3.96
CA ASN A 202 -10.52 -2.77 -4.08
C ASN A 202 -11.81 -2.28 -4.76
N THR A 203 -12.18 -1.03 -4.50
CA THR A 203 -13.23 -0.37 -5.28
C THR A 203 -12.77 -0.16 -6.73
N PRO A 204 -13.69 -0.04 -7.70
CA PRO A 204 -13.34 0.26 -9.09
C PRO A 204 -12.49 1.54 -9.24
N GLU A 205 -12.83 2.59 -8.47
CA GLU A 205 -12.12 3.87 -8.46
C GLU A 205 -10.69 3.70 -7.98
N HIS A 206 -10.51 3.01 -6.85
CA HIS A 206 -9.19 2.70 -6.29
C HIS A 206 -8.35 1.88 -7.27
N SER A 207 -8.92 0.80 -7.81
CA SER A 207 -8.23 -0.07 -8.78
C SER A 207 -7.78 0.72 -10.01
N LYS A 208 -8.62 1.62 -10.52
CA LYS A 208 -8.28 2.46 -11.66
C LYS A 208 -7.15 3.45 -11.35
N ALA A 209 -7.24 4.13 -10.21
CA ALA A 209 -6.28 5.17 -9.83
C ALA A 209 -4.89 4.59 -9.50
N ILE A 210 -4.85 3.44 -8.83
CA ILE A 210 -3.61 2.86 -8.27
C ILE A 210 -2.97 1.83 -9.20
N TYR A 211 -3.79 0.98 -9.85
CA TYR A 211 -3.34 -0.15 -10.68
C TYR A 211 -3.61 0.04 -12.18
N GLY A 212 -4.24 1.16 -12.57
CA GLY A 212 -4.46 1.56 -13.96
C GLY A 212 -5.61 0.87 -14.67
N LYS A 213 -6.25 -0.14 -14.07
CA LYS A 213 -7.33 -0.90 -14.70
C LYS A 213 -8.39 -1.34 -13.69
N VAL A 214 -9.56 -1.72 -14.20
CA VAL A 214 -10.67 -2.28 -13.43
C VAL A 214 -11.00 -3.64 -14.03
N LEU A 215 -11.11 -4.67 -13.20
CA LEU A 215 -11.52 -6.01 -13.61
C LEU A 215 -12.98 -6.26 -13.22
N PRO A 216 -13.70 -7.22 -13.85
CA PRO A 216 -15.10 -7.54 -13.53
C PRO A 216 -15.35 -7.77 -12.04
N ILE A 217 -14.45 -8.45 -11.35
CA ILE A 217 -14.54 -8.73 -9.91
C ILE A 217 -14.67 -7.47 -9.04
N HIS A 218 -14.05 -6.34 -9.45
CA HIS A 218 -14.16 -5.08 -8.72
C HIS A 218 -15.56 -4.47 -8.81
N LEU A 219 -16.26 -4.70 -9.92
CA LEU A 219 -17.66 -4.27 -10.11
C LEU A 219 -18.62 -5.19 -9.37
N GLU A 220 -18.38 -6.50 -9.40
CA GLU A 220 -19.21 -7.52 -8.78
C GLU A 220 -19.17 -7.48 -7.25
N ARG A 221 -18.00 -7.17 -6.68
CA ARG A 221 -17.74 -7.19 -5.23
C ARG A 221 -17.55 -5.81 -4.62
N ASN A 222 -18.06 -4.76 -5.27
CA ASN A 222 -18.00 -3.38 -4.76
C ASN A 222 -18.95 -3.20 -3.57
N GLN A 223 -18.51 -3.55 -2.38
CA GLN A 223 -19.30 -3.47 -1.15
C GLN A 223 -18.65 -2.49 -0.15
N ALA A 224 -19.49 -1.73 0.53
CA ALA A 224 -19.06 -0.88 1.63
C ALA A 224 -18.43 -1.70 2.77
N ARG A 225 -17.44 -1.13 3.44
CA ARG A 225 -16.82 -1.76 4.61
C ARG A 225 -17.69 -1.59 5.86
N SER A 226 -17.63 -2.60 6.74
CA SER A 226 -18.33 -2.59 8.02
C SER A 226 -17.59 -1.81 9.11
N ASP A 227 -16.32 -1.45 8.91
CA ASP A 227 -15.52 -0.75 9.91
C ASP A 227 -15.77 0.77 9.99
N GLY A 228 -16.62 1.30 9.11
CA GLY A 228 -16.98 2.72 9.09
C GLY A 228 -15.86 3.68 8.68
N LEU A 229 -14.72 3.15 8.21
CA LEU A 229 -13.58 3.94 7.73
C LEU A 229 -13.65 4.17 6.22
N THR A 230 -13.09 5.30 5.80
CA THR A 230 -12.89 5.62 4.38
C THR A 230 -11.85 4.66 3.75
N ASP A 231 -12.18 4.19 2.55
CA ASP A 231 -11.24 3.40 1.72
C ASP A 231 -10.29 4.32 0.98
#